data_4dcbc6acaf0872e4a6c8dce513c7ddde
#
_entry.id   4dcbc6acaf0872e4a6c8dce513c7ddde
#
_cell.length_a   1.000
_cell.length_b   1.000
_cell.length_c   1.000
_cell.angle_alpha   90.00
_cell.angle_beta   90.00
_cell.angle_gamma   90.00
#
_symmetry.space_group_name_H-M   'P 1'
#
loop_
_entity.id
_entity.type
_entity.pdbx_description
1 polymer ?
#
loop_
_entity_poly.entity_id
_entity_poly.type
_entity_poly.pdbx_seq_one_letter_code
_entity_poly.pdbx_strand_id
1 'polypeptide(L)'
;KMSDFSLAAELKGSEMAQAICDGKIEAMIYTVGHPAAAVKEAASGCDVQLVSVKGAPIDKLVKENSFYRVAEIPGGMYAGSPNKTTTFGVGATVITSADVSEKVVYTIVKATFDNFADFKKLHPAFKNLNEKQMIKDGLSAPLHPGAIKYYKEAGLM
;
A
#
# COMPACT_ATOMS: atom_id res chain seq x y z
N LYS A 1 -11.30 -2.49 21.54
CA LYS A 1 -10.44 -3.64 21.95
C LYS A 1 -10.96 -4.88 21.25
N MET A 2 -10.12 -5.93 21.13
CA MET A 2 -10.57 -7.22 20.57
C MET A 2 -11.74 -7.81 21.35
N SER A 3 -11.82 -7.55 22.64
CA SER A 3 -12.95 -7.94 23.49
C SER A 3 -14.28 -7.25 23.18
N ASP A 4 -14.27 -6.24 22.32
CA ASP A 4 -15.49 -5.50 21.94
C ASP A 4 -16.24 -6.18 20.78
N PHE A 5 -15.60 -7.19 20.16
CA PHE A 5 -16.18 -8.01 19.10
C PHE A 5 -16.76 -9.31 19.67
N SER A 6 -17.91 -9.71 19.17
CA SER A 6 -18.53 -11.01 19.50
C SER A 6 -17.72 -12.19 18.95
N LEU A 7 -17.06 -11.98 17.82
CA LEU A 7 -16.14 -12.91 17.17
C LEU A 7 -14.96 -12.13 16.59
N ALA A 8 -13.75 -12.58 16.93
CA ALA A 8 -12.53 -12.14 16.27
C ALA A 8 -11.76 -13.39 15.83
N ALA A 9 -11.66 -13.60 14.52
CA ALA A 9 -11.00 -14.76 13.93
C ALA A 9 -9.80 -14.35 13.11
N GLU A 10 -8.70 -15.10 13.19
CA GLU A 10 -7.53 -14.96 12.34
C GLU A 10 -7.67 -15.92 11.14
N LEU A 11 -7.94 -15.35 9.96
CA LEU A 11 -8.16 -16.08 8.73
C LEU A 11 -7.13 -15.71 7.68
N LYS A 12 -6.82 -16.62 6.77
CA LYS A 12 -6.02 -16.32 5.58
C LYS A 12 -6.85 -15.50 4.58
N GLY A 13 -6.18 -14.71 3.72
CA GLY A 13 -6.88 -13.85 2.76
C GLY A 13 -7.90 -14.59 1.88
N SER A 14 -7.59 -15.81 1.44
CA SER A 14 -8.52 -16.65 0.67
C SER A 14 -9.73 -17.15 1.49
N GLU A 15 -9.56 -17.34 2.78
CA GLU A 15 -10.63 -17.78 3.69
C GLU A 15 -11.53 -16.60 4.07
N MET A 16 -10.98 -15.38 4.16
CA MET A 16 -11.74 -14.16 4.49
C MET A 16 -12.82 -13.86 3.46
N ALA A 17 -12.51 -13.98 2.15
CA ALA A 17 -13.46 -13.74 1.08
C ALA A 17 -14.67 -14.68 1.16
N GLN A 18 -14.42 -15.95 1.39
CA GLN A 18 -15.49 -16.94 1.55
C GLN A 18 -16.28 -16.72 2.85
N ALA A 19 -15.59 -16.45 3.96
CA ALA A 19 -16.22 -16.28 5.28
C ALA A 19 -17.18 -15.07 5.31
N ILE A 20 -16.83 -13.95 4.65
CA ILE A 20 -17.71 -12.79 4.60
C ILE A 20 -18.93 -13.05 3.69
N CYS A 21 -18.75 -13.73 2.57
CA CYS A 21 -19.85 -14.09 1.68
C CYS A 21 -20.80 -15.15 2.29
N ASP A 22 -20.27 -16.04 3.11
CA ASP A 22 -21.07 -17.03 3.86
C ASP A 22 -21.76 -16.41 5.10
N GLY A 23 -21.54 -15.14 5.41
CA GLY A 23 -22.07 -14.49 6.61
C GLY A 23 -21.48 -14.99 7.94
N LYS A 24 -20.32 -15.66 7.89
CA LYS A 24 -19.59 -16.13 9.08
C LYS A 24 -18.87 -14.99 9.80
N ILE A 25 -18.51 -13.94 9.07
CA ILE A 25 -17.96 -12.70 9.59
C ILE A 25 -18.67 -11.51 8.91
N GLU A 26 -18.85 -10.41 9.64
CA GLU A 26 -19.53 -9.21 9.14
C GLU A 26 -18.54 -8.20 8.51
N ALA A 27 -17.27 -8.29 8.88
CA ALA A 27 -16.21 -7.43 8.36
C ALA A 27 -14.88 -8.18 8.31
N MET A 28 -14.01 -7.77 7.39
CA MET A 28 -12.63 -8.24 7.34
C MET A 28 -11.66 -7.05 7.30
N ILE A 29 -10.53 -7.18 8.00
CA ILE A 29 -9.40 -6.26 7.91
C ILE A 29 -8.29 -6.99 7.16
N TYR A 30 -7.82 -6.40 6.06
CA TYR A 30 -6.80 -7.01 5.23
C TYR A 30 -5.75 -6.00 4.80
N THR A 31 -4.52 -6.19 5.27
CA THR A 31 -3.37 -5.35 4.89
C THR A 31 -2.73 -5.93 3.64
N VAL A 32 -2.92 -5.27 2.51
CA VAL A 32 -2.50 -5.78 1.20
C VAL A 32 -2.33 -4.64 0.19
N GLY A 33 -1.52 -4.86 -0.84
CA GLY A 33 -1.48 -3.98 -2.02
C GLY A 33 -2.74 -4.10 -2.87
N HIS A 34 -3.28 -2.97 -3.33
CA HIS A 34 -4.46 -2.95 -4.18
C HIS A 34 -4.11 -2.79 -5.67
N PRO A 35 -4.83 -3.48 -6.59
CA PRO A 35 -5.97 -4.38 -6.37
C PRO A 35 -5.54 -5.74 -5.80
N ALA A 36 -6.32 -6.27 -4.84
CA ALA A 36 -6.09 -7.56 -4.18
C ALA A 36 -7.09 -8.61 -4.65
N ALA A 37 -6.62 -9.85 -4.91
CA ALA A 37 -7.47 -10.93 -5.41
C ALA A 37 -8.60 -11.28 -4.44
N ALA A 38 -8.30 -11.47 -3.14
CA ALA A 38 -9.30 -11.80 -2.13
C ALA A 38 -10.40 -10.72 -1.99
N VAL A 39 -10.03 -9.43 -2.11
CA VAL A 39 -11.02 -8.34 -2.08
C VAL A 39 -11.87 -8.33 -3.33
N LYS A 40 -11.29 -8.62 -4.51
CA LYS A 40 -12.05 -8.77 -5.75
C LYS A 40 -13.02 -9.96 -5.70
N GLU A 41 -12.57 -11.08 -5.15
CA GLU A 41 -13.38 -12.28 -4.97
C GLU A 41 -14.59 -11.99 -4.10
N ALA A 42 -14.41 -11.40 -2.91
CA ALA A 42 -15.50 -10.98 -2.06
C ALA A 42 -16.46 -10.00 -2.77
N ALA A 43 -15.92 -8.96 -3.41
CA ALA A 43 -16.71 -7.94 -4.09
C ALA A 43 -17.48 -8.45 -5.33
N SER A 44 -17.06 -9.58 -5.91
CA SER A 44 -17.74 -10.20 -7.05
C SER A 44 -18.68 -11.32 -6.60
N GLY A 45 -18.45 -11.92 -5.44
CA GLY A 45 -19.21 -13.07 -4.92
C GLY A 45 -20.39 -12.67 -4.06
N CYS A 46 -20.33 -11.51 -3.40
CA CYS A 46 -21.38 -11.05 -2.50
C CYS A 46 -21.43 -9.52 -2.39
N ASP A 47 -22.47 -8.99 -1.76
CA ASP A 47 -22.67 -7.54 -1.59
C ASP A 47 -21.79 -7.01 -0.44
N VAL A 48 -20.56 -6.64 -0.77
CA VAL A 48 -19.60 -6.03 0.15
C VAL A 48 -19.11 -4.69 -0.38
N GLN A 49 -18.68 -3.81 0.52
CA GLN A 49 -18.11 -2.52 0.19
C GLN A 49 -16.88 -2.22 1.05
N LEU A 50 -16.00 -1.37 0.52
CA LEU A 50 -14.88 -0.85 1.29
C LEU A 50 -15.38 0.22 2.27
N VAL A 51 -14.90 0.14 3.52
CA VAL A 51 -15.20 1.12 4.57
C VAL A 51 -13.98 2.01 4.79
N SER A 52 -14.22 3.34 4.85
CA SER A 52 -13.14 4.28 5.16
C SER A 52 -12.66 4.13 6.61
N VAL A 53 -11.36 3.98 6.78
CA VAL A 53 -10.69 3.91 8.09
C VAL A 53 -9.92 5.20 8.30
N LYS A 54 -10.54 6.17 8.97
CA LYS A 54 -10.03 7.53 9.17
C LYS A 54 -10.51 8.13 10.50
N GLY A 55 -10.02 9.30 10.84
CA GLY A 55 -10.41 10.07 12.02
C GLY A 55 -9.28 10.20 13.03
N ALA A 56 -9.52 10.93 14.11
CA ALA A 56 -8.49 11.34 15.07
C ALA A 56 -7.59 10.20 15.60
N PRO A 57 -8.07 8.97 15.87
CA PRO A 57 -7.19 7.86 16.25
C PRO A 57 -6.20 7.47 15.16
N ILE A 58 -6.64 7.47 13.89
CA ILE A 58 -5.79 7.14 12.74
C ILE A 58 -4.80 8.27 12.48
N ASP A 59 -5.24 9.53 12.55
CA ASP A 59 -4.37 10.70 12.37
C ASP A 59 -3.24 10.71 13.42
N LYS A 60 -3.58 10.37 14.66
CA LYS A 60 -2.60 10.21 15.75
C LYS A 60 -1.63 9.06 15.44
N LEU A 61 -2.13 7.90 15.04
CA LEU A 61 -1.29 6.72 14.72
C LEU A 61 -0.29 7.04 13.60
N VAL A 62 -0.75 7.68 12.53
CA VAL A 62 0.09 8.08 11.39
C VAL A 62 1.12 9.13 11.80
N LYS A 63 0.74 10.09 12.67
CA LYS A 63 1.66 11.11 13.17
C LYS A 63 2.76 10.54 14.07
N GLU A 64 2.42 9.57 14.90
CA GLU A 64 3.36 8.96 15.87
C GLU A 64 4.26 7.89 15.25
N ASN A 65 3.93 7.39 14.06
CA ASN A 65 4.65 6.29 13.41
C ASN A 65 4.93 6.61 11.94
N SER A 66 6.16 6.98 11.64
CA SER A 66 6.59 7.43 10.30
C SER A 66 6.46 6.40 9.18
N PHE A 67 6.31 5.11 9.51
CA PHE A 67 6.07 4.03 8.55
C PHE A 67 4.60 3.91 8.13
N TYR A 68 3.66 4.54 8.86
CA TYR A 68 2.27 4.66 8.42
C TYR A 68 2.06 5.94 7.62
N ARG A 69 1.10 5.88 6.72
CA ARG A 69 0.63 7.04 5.95
C ARG A 69 -0.85 6.91 5.65
N VAL A 70 -1.53 8.03 5.47
CA VAL A 70 -2.87 8.04 4.88
C VAL A 70 -2.77 7.57 3.43
N ALA A 71 -3.70 6.73 3.02
CA ALA A 71 -3.77 6.19 1.68
C ALA A 71 -5.21 6.26 1.14
N GLU A 72 -5.34 6.22 -0.17
CA GLU A 72 -6.63 6.20 -0.84
C GLU A 72 -6.70 5.00 -1.80
N ILE A 73 -7.79 4.24 -1.71
CA ILE A 73 -8.13 3.21 -2.69
C ILE A 73 -9.05 3.88 -3.71
N PRO A 74 -8.69 3.90 -5.01
CA PRO A 74 -9.51 4.53 -6.05
C PRO A 74 -10.91 3.94 -6.12
N GLY A 75 -11.91 4.80 -6.33
CA GLY A 75 -13.28 4.37 -6.56
C GLY A 75 -13.41 3.53 -7.84
N GLY A 76 -14.34 2.59 -7.84
CA GLY A 76 -14.58 1.69 -8.97
C GLY A 76 -13.55 0.56 -9.12
N MET A 77 -12.56 0.46 -8.24
CA MET A 77 -11.58 -0.63 -8.27
C MET A 77 -12.21 -1.97 -7.91
N TYR A 78 -13.23 -1.95 -7.07
CA TYR A 78 -14.00 -3.13 -6.62
C TYR A 78 -15.49 -2.88 -6.81
N ALA A 79 -16.24 -3.92 -7.15
CA ALA A 79 -17.70 -3.88 -7.17
C ALA A 79 -18.22 -3.45 -5.78
N GLY A 80 -19.34 -2.75 -5.72
CA GLY A 80 -19.88 -2.21 -4.46
C GLY A 80 -19.15 -0.96 -3.90
N SER A 81 -18.02 -0.55 -4.48
CA SER A 81 -17.22 0.59 -3.99
C SER A 81 -16.98 1.64 -5.09
N PRO A 82 -18.01 2.37 -5.52
CA PRO A 82 -17.90 3.33 -6.64
C PRO A 82 -17.08 4.57 -6.28
N ASN A 83 -17.02 4.94 -5.00
CA ASN A 83 -16.31 6.11 -4.51
C ASN A 83 -14.93 5.75 -3.98
N LYS A 84 -14.01 6.73 -3.95
CA LYS A 84 -12.71 6.54 -3.30
C LYS A 84 -12.88 6.25 -1.81
N THR A 85 -12.06 5.34 -1.30
CA THR A 85 -12.04 4.95 0.10
C THR A 85 -10.76 5.43 0.75
N THR A 86 -10.88 6.28 1.78
CA THR A 86 -9.74 6.74 2.57
C THR A 86 -9.38 5.68 3.61
N THR A 87 -8.11 5.35 3.70
CA THR A 87 -7.57 4.39 4.66
C THR A 87 -6.17 4.82 5.11
N PHE A 88 -5.49 3.96 5.83
CA PHE A 88 -4.06 4.11 6.13
C PHE A 88 -3.33 2.81 5.82
N GLY A 89 -2.03 2.88 5.69
CA GLY A 89 -1.22 1.70 5.41
C GLY A 89 0.26 1.97 5.60
N VAL A 90 1.06 0.95 5.35
CA VAL A 90 2.52 1.02 5.28
C VAL A 90 2.98 1.19 3.84
N GLY A 91 4.07 1.93 3.64
CA GLY A 91 4.73 2.00 2.35
C GLY A 91 5.56 0.74 2.10
N ALA A 92 5.55 0.23 0.87
CA ALA A 92 6.53 -0.75 0.43
C ALA A 92 7.82 -0.02 0.05
N THR A 93 8.94 -0.40 0.65
CA THR A 93 10.24 0.25 0.44
C THR A 93 11.26 -0.78 -0.03
N VAL A 94 12.02 -0.46 -1.07
CA VAL A 94 13.18 -1.24 -1.46
C VAL A 94 14.35 -0.85 -0.55
N ILE A 95 14.90 -1.81 0.18
CA ILE A 95 16.03 -1.62 1.07
C ILE A 95 17.25 -2.41 0.59
N THR A 96 18.44 -1.90 0.90
CA THR A 96 19.71 -2.56 0.64
C THR A 96 20.67 -2.29 1.80
N SER A 97 21.78 -3.07 1.89
CA SER A 97 22.85 -2.77 2.85
C SER A 97 23.52 -1.42 2.50
N ALA A 98 23.93 -0.69 3.53
CA ALA A 98 24.74 0.52 3.37
C ALA A 98 26.11 0.24 2.73
N ASP A 99 26.59 -1.01 2.76
CA ASP A 99 27.88 -1.44 2.20
C ASP A 99 27.83 -1.67 0.68
N VAL A 100 26.62 -1.71 0.09
CA VAL A 100 26.50 -1.81 -1.36
C VAL A 100 27.06 -0.55 -2.00
N SER A 101 27.86 -0.71 -3.08
CA SER A 101 28.51 0.44 -3.69
C SER A 101 27.50 1.46 -4.23
N GLU A 102 27.85 2.75 -4.10
CA GLU A 102 27.07 3.87 -4.64
C GLU A 102 26.69 3.66 -6.10
N LYS A 103 27.65 3.18 -6.91
CA LYS A 103 27.44 2.92 -8.34
C LYS A 103 26.34 1.89 -8.60
N VAL A 104 26.29 0.81 -7.82
CA VAL A 104 25.27 -0.24 -8.00
C VAL A 104 23.89 0.32 -7.67
N VAL A 105 23.74 0.96 -6.51
CA VAL A 105 22.44 1.54 -6.11
C VAL A 105 22.00 2.64 -7.06
N TYR A 106 22.91 3.53 -7.47
CA TYR A 106 22.64 4.54 -8.48
C TYR A 106 22.11 3.91 -9.78
N THR A 107 22.76 2.85 -10.27
CA THR A 107 22.35 2.17 -11.51
C THR A 107 20.95 1.58 -11.41
N ILE A 108 20.62 0.93 -10.27
CA ILE A 108 19.29 0.34 -10.04
C ILE A 108 18.22 1.43 -10.01
N VAL A 109 18.47 2.50 -9.24
CA VAL A 109 17.53 3.63 -9.13
C VAL A 109 17.34 4.31 -10.47
N LYS A 110 18.43 4.60 -11.18
CA LYS A 110 18.40 5.18 -12.52
C LYS A 110 17.59 4.32 -13.49
N ALA A 111 17.85 3.02 -13.54
CA ALA A 111 17.10 2.11 -14.41
C ALA A 111 15.61 2.11 -14.13
N THR A 112 15.21 2.19 -12.86
CA THR A 112 13.80 2.22 -12.44
C THR A 112 13.13 3.52 -12.87
N PHE A 113 13.75 4.67 -12.61
CA PHE A 113 13.12 5.97 -12.84
C PHE A 113 13.20 6.39 -14.32
N ASP A 114 14.30 6.10 -15.02
CA ASP A 114 14.40 6.37 -16.46
C ASP A 114 13.38 5.55 -17.29
N ASN A 115 12.96 4.39 -16.76
CA ASN A 115 11.96 3.53 -17.39
C ASN A 115 10.64 3.50 -16.58
N PHE A 116 10.30 4.58 -15.91
CA PHE A 116 9.20 4.63 -14.96
C PHE A 116 7.85 4.21 -15.55
N ALA A 117 7.58 4.60 -16.80
CA ALA A 117 6.35 4.21 -17.50
C ALA A 117 6.23 2.68 -17.66
N ASP A 118 7.32 2.00 -17.94
CA ASP A 118 7.35 0.54 -18.07
C ASP A 118 7.37 -0.14 -16.70
N PHE A 119 8.09 0.42 -15.73
CA PHE A 119 8.03 -0.03 -14.34
C PHE A 119 6.59 -0.08 -13.80
N LYS A 120 5.79 0.93 -14.09
CA LYS A 120 4.37 0.97 -13.68
C LYS A 120 3.51 -0.14 -14.29
N LYS A 121 3.92 -0.73 -15.41
CA LYS A 121 3.21 -1.84 -16.07
C LYS A 121 3.51 -3.20 -15.45
N LEU A 122 4.59 -3.33 -14.67
CA LEU A 122 5.02 -4.60 -14.08
C LEU A 122 4.03 -5.16 -13.06
N HIS A 123 3.27 -4.29 -12.38
CA HIS A 123 2.28 -4.73 -11.42
C HIS A 123 1.10 -3.73 -11.32
N PRO A 124 -0.16 -4.21 -11.21
CA PRO A 124 -1.32 -3.32 -11.11
C PRO A 124 -1.26 -2.29 -9.97
N ALA A 125 -0.66 -2.64 -8.84
CA ALA A 125 -0.47 -1.72 -7.71
C ALA A 125 0.47 -0.55 -8.03
N PHE A 126 1.31 -0.66 -9.06
CA PHE A 126 2.25 0.40 -9.46
C PHE A 126 1.61 1.47 -10.35
N LYS A 127 0.41 1.22 -10.86
CA LYS A 127 -0.26 2.12 -11.81
C LYS A 127 -0.32 3.58 -11.34
N ASN A 128 -0.55 3.78 -10.05
CA ASN A 128 -0.73 5.10 -9.45
C ASN A 128 0.53 5.66 -8.77
N LEU A 129 1.70 5.03 -8.97
CA LEU A 129 2.96 5.53 -8.41
C LEU A 129 3.28 6.92 -8.99
N ASN A 130 3.83 7.76 -8.13
CA ASN A 130 4.34 9.09 -8.46
C ASN A 130 5.79 9.20 -7.99
N GLU A 131 6.69 9.60 -8.89
CA GLU A 131 8.14 9.66 -8.63
C GLU A 131 8.51 10.51 -7.42
N LYS A 132 7.89 11.70 -7.29
CA LYS A 132 8.16 12.62 -6.17
C LYS A 132 7.67 12.09 -4.83
N GLN A 133 6.60 11.29 -4.84
CA GLN A 133 6.09 10.63 -3.63
C GLN A 133 6.95 9.43 -3.25
N MET A 134 7.41 8.63 -4.23
CA MET A 134 8.23 7.44 -3.98
C MET A 134 9.51 7.73 -3.22
N ILE A 135 10.08 8.93 -3.39
CA ILE A 135 11.34 9.32 -2.73
C ILE A 135 11.13 9.96 -1.34
N LYS A 136 9.88 10.12 -0.90
CA LYS A 136 9.53 10.81 0.36
C LYS A 136 8.61 10.00 1.26
N ASP A 137 7.65 9.29 0.67
CA ASP A 137 6.58 8.65 1.43
C ASP A 137 6.98 7.26 1.92
N GLY A 138 6.68 6.96 3.18
CA GLY A 138 6.86 5.62 3.75
C GLY A 138 8.30 5.16 3.89
N LEU A 139 9.27 6.06 3.91
CA LEU A 139 10.67 5.73 4.12
C LEU A 139 10.90 5.35 5.58
N SER A 140 11.37 4.13 5.80
CA SER A 140 11.67 3.58 7.13
C SER A 140 13.18 3.51 7.43
N ALA A 141 14.02 3.86 6.44
CA ALA A 141 15.48 3.89 6.55
C ALA A 141 16.04 5.12 5.82
N PRO A 142 17.28 5.57 6.16
CA PRO A 142 17.95 6.62 5.43
C PRO A 142 18.13 6.26 3.95
N LEU A 143 18.05 7.28 3.09
CA LEU A 143 18.33 7.09 1.67
C LEU A 143 19.79 6.73 1.45
N HIS A 144 20.04 5.74 0.59
CA HIS A 144 21.39 5.35 0.21
C HIS A 144 22.06 6.45 -0.65
N PRO A 145 23.38 6.70 -0.51
CA PRO A 145 24.09 7.74 -1.29
C PRO A 145 23.86 7.64 -2.80
N GLY A 146 23.86 6.44 -3.37
CA GLY A 146 23.58 6.20 -4.78
C GLY A 146 22.16 6.62 -5.21
N ALA A 147 21.17 6.44 -4.34
CA ALA A 147 19.82 6.90 -4.59
C ALA A 147 19.75 8.44 -4.54
N ILE A 148 20.32 9.04 -3.51
CA ILE A 148 20.39 10.51 -3.36
C ILE A 148 21.02 11.16 -4.57
N LYS A 149 22.13 10.60 -5.07
CA LYS A 149 22.83 11.10 -6.25
C LYS A 149 21.92 11.16 -7.46
N TYR A 150 21.24 10.06 -7.78
CA TYR A 150 20.30 10.03 -8.90
C TYR A 150 19.14 11.02 -8.69
N TYR A 151 18.52 11.06 -7.52
CA TYR A 151 17.39 11.94 -7.26
C TYR A 151 17.73 13.42 -7.44
N LYS A 152 18.93 13.84 -7.05
CA LYS A 152 19.44 15.20 -7.30
C LYS A 152 19.67 15.47 -8.79
N GLU A 153 20.31 14.56 -9.50
CA GLU A 153 20.55 14.69 -10.94
C GLU A 153 19.26 14.74 -11.74
N ALA A 154 18.23 13.98 -11.32
CA ALA A 154 16.91 13.96 -11.95
C ALA A 154 15.98 15.12 -11.52
N GLY A 155 16.41 16.00 -10.62
CA GLY A 155 15.58 17.10 -10.12
C GLY A 155 14.38 16.67 -9.27
N LEU A 156 14.47 15.50 -8.64
CA LEU A 156 13.43 14.97 -7.76
C LEU A 156 13.61 15.42 -6.30
N MET A 157 14.83 15.83 -5.94
CA MET A 157 15.19 16.38 -4.63
C MET A 157 15.69 17.80 -4.78
#